data_3cf0cb94133b2645760cbf1301aa5ab6
#
_entry.id   3cf0cb94133b2645760cbf1301aa5ab6
#
_cell.length_a   1.000
_cell.length_b   1.000
_cell.length_c   1.000
_cell.angle_alpha   90.00
_cell.angle_beta   90.00
_cell.angle_gamma   90.00
#
_symmetry.space_group_name_H-M   'P 1'
#
loop_
_entity.id
_entity.type
_entity.pdbx_description
1 polymer ?
#
loop_
_entity_poly.entity_id
_entity_poly.type
_entity_poly.pdbx_seq_one_letter_code
_entity_poly.pdbx_strand_id
1 'polypeptide(L)'
;MNQIETHFQKIRNGIIGLGQCFESPQGKRKIIYADWTASGKLYKPIEEKLLAEIAPFFANTHSESTYTANLISNSYSESRAIIKKHVNSSDKDILITSGNGMTDVVNKFQRILGLKVPEGLKQYINIPEELKPIIFVTHMEHHSNHTSWLETIGDVIVVPPDENGMVSVENFKYYL
;
A
#
# COMPACT_ATOMS: atom_id res chain seq x y z
N MET A 1 -2.91 34.97 9.90
CA MET A 1 -2.56 33.64 9.39
C MET A 1 -3.67 33.19 8.46
N ASN A 2 -3.38 32.72 7.25
CA ASN A 2 -4.38 32.22 6.30
C ASN A 2 -5.11 31.01 6.94
N GLN A 3 -6.41 30.83 6.70
CA GLN A 3 -7.19 29.69 7.21
C GLN A 3 -6.55 28.33 6.85
N ILE A 4 -5.98 28.25 5.65
CA ILE A 4 -5.27 27.07 5.17
C ILE A 4 -4.03 26.79 6.05
N GLU A 5 -3.25 27.81 6.38
CA GLU A 5 -2.07 27.66 7.23
C GLU A 5 -2.43 27.21 8.65
N THR A 6 -3.51 27.78 9.20
CA THR A 6 -4.03 27.38 10.52
C THR A 6 -4.49 25.92 10.53
N HIS A 7 -5.15 25.46 9.46
CA HIS A 7 -5.57 24.08 9.30
C HIS A 7 -4.36 23.14 9.28
N PHE A 8 -3.39 23.39 8.40
CA PHE A 8 -2.20 22.55 8.30
C PHE A 8 -1.28 22.63 9.53
N GLN A 9 -1.31 23.72 10.28
CA GLN A 9 -0.54 23.82 11.52
C GLN A 9 -1.01 22.79 12.56
N LYS A 10 -2.32 22.51 12.65
CA LYS A 10 -2.84 21.46 13.54
C LYS A 10 -2.29 20.08 13.15
N ILE A 11 -2.26 19.78 11.84
CA ILE A 11 -1.72 18.51 11.34
C ILE A 11 -0.22 18.43 11.63
N ARG A 12 0.54 19.48 11.35
CA ARG A 12 1.99 19.52 11.64
C ARG A 12 2.30 19.28 13.11
N ASN A 13 1.53 19.87 14.00
CA ASN A 13 1.73 19.70 15.45
C ASN A 13 1.48 18.26 15.94
N GLY A 14 0.70 17.49 15.18
CA GLY A 14 0.48 16.07 15.45
C GLY A 14 1.55 15.13 14.90
N ILE A 15 2.47 15.61 14.06
CA ILE A 15 3.53 14.77 13.47
C ILE A 15 4.59 14.48 14.55
N ILE A 16 4.80 13.19 14.84
CA ILE A 16 5.80 12.74 15.79
C ILE A 16 7.20 12.92 15.20
N GLY A 17 8.10 13.53 15.98
CA GLY A 17 9.48 13.78 15.57
C GLY A 17 9.68 15.04 14.71
N LEU A 18 8.64 15.86 14.53
CA LEU A 18 8.80 17.15 13.86
C LEU A 18 9.67 18.07 14.73
N GLY A 19 10.70 18.65 14.11
CA GLY A 19 11.60 19.58 14.80
C GLY A 19 12.71 18.91 15.64
N GLN A 20 12.82 17.60 15.63
CA GLN A 20 13.93 16.87 16.25
C GLN A 20 15.28 17.28 15.65
N CYS A 21 16.30 17.18 16.47
CA CYS A 21 17.67 17.46 16.08
C CYS A 21 18.56 16.24 16.28
N PHE A 22 19.67 16.20 15.57
CA PHE A 22 20.73 15.19 15.75
C PHE A 22 22.10 15.86 15.85
N GLU A 23 23.05 15.18 16.45
CA GLU A 23 24.45 15.63 16.49
C GLU A 23 25.16 15.21 15.20
N SER A 24 25.81 16.19 14.57
CA SER A 24 26.64 15.98 13.39
C SER A 24 28.08 16.44 13.67
N PRO A 25 29.07 16.08 12.82
CA PRO A 25 30.42 16.59 12.94
C PRO A 25 30.51 18.13 12.93
N GLN A 26 29.51 18.82 12.37
CA GLN A 26 29.40 20.28 12.30
C GLN A 26 28.48 20.85 13.40
N GLY A 27 28.21 20.08 14.48
CA GLY A 27 27.33 20.46 15.56
C GLY A 27 25.87 20.02 15.37
N LYS A 28 25.02 20.46 16.28
CA LYS A 28 23.59 20.10 16.33
C LYS A 28 22.84 20.61 15.10
N ARG A 29 22.15 19.71 14.41
CA ARG A 29 21.37 19.99 13.20
C ARG A 29 19.92 19.55 13.36
N LYS A 30 18.99 20.36 12.83
CA LYS A 30 17.58 19.98 12.76
C LYS A 30 17.35 18.97 11.65
N ILE A 31 16.54 17.93 11.94
CA ILE A 31 16.09 16.96 10.93
C ILE A 31 15.10 17.65 10.00
N ILE A 32 15.43 17.68 8.71
CA ILE A 32 14.49 18.04 7.65
C ILE A 32 14.05 16.76 6.97
N TYR A 33 12.81 16.35 7.23
CA TYR A 33 12.23 15.15 6.64
C TYR A 33 11.37 15.55 5.44
N ALA A 34 11.79 15.19 4.24
CA ALA A 34 11.12 15.53 2.98
C ALA A 34 10.72 14.30 2.16
N ASP A 35 10.96 13.09 2.70
CA ASP A 35 10.74 11.83 1.99
C ASP A 35 9.34 11.22 2.28
N TRP A 36 8.32 12.05 2.21
CA TRP A 36 6.93 11.64 2.46
C TRP A 36 6.38 10.66 1.42
N THR A 37 6.94 10.66 0.23
CA THR A 37 6.57 9.73 -0.84
C THR A 37 6.99 8.30 -0.52
N ALA A 38 8.16 8.12 0.07
CA ALA A 38 8.68 6.81 0.41
C ALA A 38 8.15 6.31 1.76
N SER A 39 8.04 7.19 2.76
CA SER A 39 7.50 6.83 4.08
C SER A 39 6.92 8.02 4.82
N GLY A 40 5.83 7.82 5.53
CA GLY A 40 5.25 8.84 6.40
C GLY A 40 5.90 8.88 7.79
N LYS A 41 5.60 9.92 8.54
CA LYS A 41 5.86 10.01 9.98
C LYS A 41 4.64 9.51 10.75
N LEU A 42 4.86 9.00 11.95
CA LEU A 42 3.77 8.67 12.86
C LEU A 42 2.98 9.93 13.23
N TYR A 43 1.68 9.76 13.43
CA TYR A 43 0.77 10.85 13.74
C TYR A 43 0.17 10.66 15.13
N LYS A 44 0.52 11.54 16.04
CA LYS A 44 0.20 11.43 17.46
C LYS A 44 -1.26 11.09 17.79
N PRO A 45 -2.28 11.71 17.17
CA PRO A 45 -3.66 11.36 17.45
C PRO A 45 -4.04 9.91 17.11
N ILE A 46 -3.39 9.31 16.08
CA ILE A 46 -3.60 7.91 15.72
C ILE A 46 -2.94 7.01 16.74
N GLU A 47 -1.68 7.28 17.10
CA GLU A 47 -0.93 6.48 18.06
C GLU A 47 -1.57 6.51 19.45
N GLU A 48 -2.02 7.68 19.91
CA GLU A 48 -2.71 7.83 21.17
C GLU A 48 -4.03 7.04 21.19
N LYS A 49 -4.78 7.09 20.11
CA LYS A 49 -6.04 6.32 19.97
C LYS A 49 -5.79 4.82 20.03
N LEU A 50 -4.78 4.34 19.28
CA LEU A 50 -4.41 2.93 19.30
C LEU A 50 -4.00 2.45 20.69
N LEU A 51 -3.20 3.26 21.40
CA LEU A 51 -2.76 2.93 22.76
C LEU A 51 -3.89 2.98 23.80
N ALA A 52 -4.80 3.93 23.68
CA ALA A 52 -5.86 4.13 24.67
C ALA A 52 -7.08 3.22 24.44
N GLU A 53 -7.48 3.01 23.21
CA GLU A 53 -8.76 2.35 22.88
C GLU A 53 -8.59 0.90 22.39
N ILE A 54 -7.48 0.58 21.73
CA ILE A 54 -7.28 -0.74 21.09
C ILE A 54 -6.34 -1.61 21.94
N ALA A 55 -5.18 -1.09 22.34
CA ALA A 55 -4.15 -1.87 23.00
C ALA A 55 -4.62 -2.56 24.28
N PRO A 56 -5.46 -1.96 25.15
CA PRO A 56 -5.94 -2.61 26.38
C PRO A 56 -6.80 -3.85 26.11
N PHE A 57 -7.39 -3.95 24.90
CA PHE A 57 -8.29 -5.03 24.51
C PHE A 57 -7.71 -5.91 23.41
N PHE A 58 -6.43 -5.72 23.10
CA PHE A 58 -5.79 -6.46 22.00
C PHE A 58 -5.91 -7.97 22.22
N ALA A 59 -6.52 -8.63 21.24
CA ALA A 59 -6.78 -10.07 21.27
C ALA A 59 -6.83 -10.64 19.86
N ASN A 60 -6.89 -11.96 19.77
CA ASN A 60 -7.02 -12.64 18.49
C ASN A 60 -8.38 -12.31 17.84
N THR A 61 -8.36 -12.00 16.54
CA THR A 61 -9.56 -11.90 15.72
C THR A 61 -10.10 -13.31 15.42
N HIS A 62 -11.34 -13.41 14.92
CA HIS A 62 -12.01 -14.68 14.58
C HIS A 62 -12.38 -15.55 15.77
N SER A 63 -12.40 -15.01 16.98
CA SER A 63 -12.93 -15.66 18.16
C SER A 63 -14.06 -14.85 18.75
N GLU A 64 -15.18 -15.50 19.04
CA GLU A 64 -16.35 -14.87 19.66
C GLU A 64 -16.52 -15.29 21.13
N SER A 65 -15.56 -16.02 21.67
CA SER A 65 -15.67 -16.62 23.01
C SER A 65 -15.33 -15.66 24.15
N THR A 66 -14.66 -14.55 23.87
CA THR A 66 -14.28 -13.56 24.87
C THR A 66 -14.67 -12.15 24.48
N TYR A 67 -14.86 -11.29 25.49
CA TYR A 67 -15.18 -9.87 25.28
C TYR A 67 -14.14 -9.18 24.41
N THR A 68 -12.85 -9.36 24.71
CA THR A 68 -11.75 -8.74 23.98
C THR A 68 -11.67 -9.20 22.52
N ALA A 69 -11.85 -10.50 22.28
CA ALA A 69 -11.85 -11.04 20.93
C ALA A 69 -13.04 -10.52 20.09
N ASN A 70 -14.23 -10.43 20.69
CA ASN A 70 -15.40 -9.83 20.04
C ASN A 70 -15.17 -8.37 19.70
N LEU A 71 -14.63 -7.59 20.62
CA LEU A 71 -14.36 -6.16 20.42
C LEU A 71 -13.36 -5.96 19.26
N ILE A 72 -12.28 -6.71 19.24
CA ILE A 72 -11.27 -6.60 18.16
C ILE A 72 -11.82 -7.10 16.82
N SER A 73 -12.59 -8.18 16.80
CA SER A 73 -13.26 -8.69 15.58
C SER A 73 -14.23 -7.67 14.99
N ASN A 74 -15.02 -7.02 15.85
CA ASN A 74 -15.96 -5.97 15.44
C ASN A 74 -15.21 -4.75 14.92
N SER A 75 -14.19 -4.28 15.63
CA SER A 75 -13.35 -3.15 15.21
C SER A 75 -12.67 -3.41 13.86
N TYR A 76 -12.20 -4.64 13.62
CA TYR A 76 -11.64 -5.04 12.34
C TYR A 76 -12.69 -5.00 11.22
N SER A 77 -13.88 -5.53 11.46
CA SER A 77 -14.98 -5.54 10.50
C SER A 77 -15.47 -4.13 10.16
N GLU A 78 -15.60 -3.28 11.17
CA GLU A 78 -15.96 -1.87 11.01
C GLU A 78 -14.89 -1.10 10.21
N SER A 79 -13.62 -1.30 10.53
CA SER A 79 -12.51 -0.70 9.79
C SER A 79 -12.53 -1.07 8.31
N ARG A 80 -12.82 -2.33 7.99
CA ARG A 80 -13.00 -2.78 6.61
C ARG A 80 -14.17 -2.10 5.92
N ALA A 81 -15.30 -1.95 6.61
CA ALA A 81 -16.48 -1.27 6.07
C ALA A 81 -16.17 0.22 5.78
N ILE A 82 -15.44 0.89 6.68
CA ILE A 82 -14.99 2.27 6.49
C ILE A 82 -14.11 2.40 5.25
N ILE A 83 -13.11 1.51 5.09
CA ILE A 83 -12.22 1.51 3.93
C ILE A 83 -13.02 1.27 2.63
N LYS A 84 -13.88 0.25 2.60
CA LYS A 84 -14.74 -0.04 1.43
C LYS A 84 -15.56 1.18 1.03
N LYS A 85 -16.20 1.84 2.00
CA LYS A 85 -16.96 3.07 1.76
C LYS A 85 -16.09 4.20 1.23
N HIS A 86 -14.89 4.37 1.79
CA HIS A 86 -13.96 5.44 1.39
C HIS A 86 -13.50 5.31 -0.07
N VAL A 87 -13.28 4.09 -0.54
CA VAL A 87 -12.87 3.81 -1.94
C VAL A 87 -14.06 3.59 -2.87
N ASN A 88 -15.28 3.91 -2.44
CA ASN A 88 -16.51 3.76 -3.21
C ASN A 88 -16.75 2.32 -3.72
N SER A 89 -16.42 1.35 -2.89
CA SER A 89 -16.57 -0.07 -3.17
C SER A 89 -18.02 -0.51 -3.03
N SER A 90 -18.46 -1.40 -3.90
CA SER A 90 -19.78 -2.05 -3.85
C SER A 90 -19.75 -3.32 -2.97
N ASP A 91 -20.92 -3.93 -2.78
CA ASP A 91 -21.03 -5.21 -2.06
C ASP A 91 -20.36 -6.38 -2.82
N LYS A 92 -20.18 -6.25 -4.13
CA LYS A 92 -19.53 -7.26 -4.98
C LYS A 92 -18.00 -7.19 -4.89
N ASP A 93 -17.45 -6.07 -4.41
CA ASP A 93 -16.01 -5.87 -4.31
C ASP A 93 -15.46 -6.53 -3.04
N ILE A 94 -14.32 -7.17 -3.16
CA ILE A 94 -13.66 -7.86 -2.05
C ILE A 94 -12.48 -7.01 -1.58
N LEU A 95 -12.47 -6.65 -0.28
CA LEU A 95 -11.32 -6.04 0.36
C LEU A 95 -10.44 -7.13 0.98
N ILE A 96 -9.22 -7.23 0.51
CA ILE A 96 -8.21 -8.15 1.03
C ILE A 96 -7.12 -7.35 1.72
N THR A 97 -6.91 -7.61 3.00
CA THR A 97 -5.77 -7.11 3.76
C THR A 97 -4.71 -8.20 3.85
N SER A 98 -3.47 -7.88 3.62
CA SER A 98 -2.39 -8.88 3.64
C SER A 98 -1.04 -8.24 3.87
N GLY A 99 -0.17 -8.93 4.59
CA GLY A 99 1.23 -8.58 4.76
C GLY A 99 1.48 -7.22 5.40
N ASN A 100 2.66 -6.68 5.13
CA ASN A 100 3.18 -5.47 5.75
C ASN A 100 3.22 -4.27 4.80
N GLY A 101 2.58 -4.37 3.64
CA GLY A 101 2.57 -3.29 2.66
C GLY A 101 2.17 -3.74 1.26
N MET A 102 2.29 -2.81 0.31
CA MET A 102 1.82 -3.00 -1.07
C MET A 102 2.49 -4.17 -1.78
N THR A 103 3.78 -4.40 -1.55
CA THR A 103 4.51 -5.52 -2.17
C THR A 103 3.88 -6.88 -1.82
N ASP A 104 3.52 -7.10 -0.56
CA ASP A 104 2.88 -8.34 -0.13
C ASP A 104 1.48 -8.50 -0.71
N VAL A 105 0.73 -7.40 -0.77
CA VAL A 105 -0.62 -7.39 -1.36
C VAL A 105 -0.57 -7.73 -2.85
N VAL A 106 0.35 -7.13 -3.61
CA VAL A 106 0.54 -7.42 -5.04
C VAL A 106 0.94 -8.89 -5.23
N ASN A 107 1.88 -9.41 -4.46
CA ASN A 107 2.26 -10.83 -4.52
C ASN A 107 1.10 -11.77 -4.20
N LYS A 108 0.24 -11.41 -3.24
CA LYS A 108 -0.98 -12.18 -2.95
C LYS A 108 -1.97 -12.12 -4.10
N PHE A 109 -2.17 -10.95 -4.69
CA PHE A 109 -3.04 -10.76 -5.83
C PHE A 109 -2.59 -11.58 -7.04
N GLN A 110 -1.31 -11.58 -7.36
CA GLN A 110 -0.74 -12.42 -8.43
C GLN A 110 -1.01 -13.92 -8.20
N ARG A 111 -0.94 -14.39 -6.95
CA ARG A 111 -1.29 -15.79 -6.61
C ARG A 111 -2.78 -16.07 -6.75
N ILE A 112 -3.64 -15.15 -6.33
CA ILE A 112 -5.10 -15.28 -6.48
C ILE A 112 -5.48 -15.37 -7.96
N LEU A 113 -4.82 -14.60 -8.82
CA LEU A 113 -4.99 -14.65 -10.28
C LEU A 113 -4.38 -15.90 -10.93
N GLY A 114 -3.66 -16.73 -10.19
CA GLY A 114 -2.98 -17.91 -10.74
C GLY A 114 -1.74 -17.59 -11.58
N LEU A 115 -1.17 -16.40 -11.45
CA LEU A 115 -0.04 -15.94 -12.26
C LEU A 115 1.33 -16.34 -11.71
N LYS A 116 1.41 -16.74 -10.45
CA LYS A 116 2.66 -17.17 -9.80
C LYS A 116 2.84 -18.68 -9.88
N VAL A 117 3.96 -19.08 -10.43
CA VAL A 117 4.43 -20.46 -10.46
C VAL A 117 5.64 -20.59 -9.55
N PRO A 118 5.73 -21.63 -8.69
CA PRO A 118 6.94 -21.91 -7.94
C PRO A 118 8.12 -22.09 -8.88
N GLU A 119 9.27 -21.48 -8.56
CA GLU A 119 10.45 -21.46 -9.43
C GLU A 119 10.88 -22.85 -9.86
N GLY A 120 10.90 -23.82 -8.92
CA GLY A 120 11.27 -25.20 -9.22
C GLY A 120 10.33 -25.93 -10.17
N LEU A 121 9.13 -25.40 -10.43
CA LEU A 121 8.14 -25.98 -11.33
C LEU A 121 8.07 -25.29 -12.68
N LYS A 122 8.69 -24.14 -12.87
CA LYS A 122 8.65 -23.38 -14.13
C LYS A 122 9.10 -24.23 -15.32
N GLN A 123 10.12 -25.04 -15.18
CA GLN A 123 10.64 -25.90 -16.23
C GLN A 123 9.67 -27.01 -16.71
N TYR A 124 8.64 -27.31 -15.92
CA TYR A 124 7.62 -28.34 -16.25
C TYR A 124 6.33 -27.74 -16.77
N ILE A 125 6.24 -26.42 -16.85
CA ILE A 125 5.02 -25.72 -17.28
C ILE A 125 5.29 -25.13 -18.68
N ASN A 126 4.49 -25.58 -19.62
CA ASN A 126 4.45 -24.98 -20.97
C ASN A 126 3.09 -24.29 -21.16
N ILE A 127 3.10 -22.98 -21.20
CA ILE A 127 1.90 -22.17 -21.43
C ILE A 127 1.93 -21.71 -22.91
N PRO A 128 0.93 -22.08 -23.70
CA PRO A 128 0.80 -21.56 -25.05
C PRO A 128 0.78 -20.02 -25.05
N GLU A 129 1.42 -19.40 -26.05
CA GLU A 129 1.54 -17.93 -26.12
C GLU A 129 0.19 -17.22 -26.07
N GLU A 130 -0.82 -17.78 -26.75
CA GLU A 130 -2.17 -17.25 -26.81
C GLU A 130 -2.91 -17.28 -25.46
N LEU A 131 -2.40 -18.01 -24.47
CA LEU A 131 -2.98 -18.10 -23.12
C LEU A 131 -2.18 -17.31 -22.08
N LYS A 132 -1.05 -16.73 -22.48
CA LYS A 132 -0.30 -15.88 -21.57
C LYS A 132 -1.01 -14.54 -21.37
N PRO A 133 -1.27 -14.12 -20.14
CA PRO A 133 -1.83 -12.82 -19.89
C PRO A 133 -0.81 -11.72 -20.21
N ILE A 134 -1.27 -10.65 -20.82
CA ILE A 134 -0.47 -9.44 -21.00
C ILE A 134 -0.70 -8.53 -19.81
N ILE A 135 0.38 -8.03 -19.23
CA ILE A 135 0.39 -7.18 -18.05
C ILE A 135 0.98 -5.84 -18.44
N PHE A 136 0.14 -4.82 -18.48
CA PHE A 136 0.59 -3.46 -18.74
C PHE A 136 1.03 -2.79 -17.45
N VAL A 137 2.21 -2.21 -17.46
CA VAL A 137 2.74 -1.38 -16.36
C VAL A 137 3.16 -0.03 -16.93
N THR A 138 3.17 0.99 -16.09
CA THR A 138 3.67 2.31 -16.50
C THR A 138 5.19 2.39 -16.29
N HIS A 139 5.83 3.35 -16.96
CA HIS A 139 7.24 3.67 -16.72
C HIS A 139 7.48 4.30 -15.33
N MET A 140 6.41 4.70 -14.62
CA MET A 140 6.47 5.33 -13.30
C MET A 140 6.30 4.33 -12.14
N GLU A 141 6.25 3.03 -12.43
CA GLU A 141 6.08 2.01 -11.40
C GLU A 141 7.23 1.99 -10.41
N HIS A 142 6.90 1.79 -9.13
CA HIS A 142 7.92 1.46 -8.15
C HIS A 142 8.60 0.14 -8.57
N HIS A 143 9.92 0.09 -8.42
CA HIS A 143 10.72 -1.04 -8.87
C HIS A 143 10.20 -2.40 -8.33
N SER A 144 9.79 -2.47 -7.06
CA SER A 144 9.25 -3.70 -6.48
C SER A 144 7.95 -4.16 -7.14
N ASN A 145 7.13 -3.23 -7.65
CA ASN A 145 5.92 -3.57 -8.39
C ASN A 145 6.29 -4.13 -9.77
N HIS A 146 7.07 -3.41 -10.54
CA HIS A 146 7.50 -3.84 -11.87
C HIS A 146 8.18 -5.22 -11.83
N THR A 147 9.20 -5.40 -10.99
CA THR A 147 9.94 -6.68 -10.91
C THR A 147 9.05 -7.84 -10.46
N SER A 148 8.06 -7.59 -9.59
CA SER A 148 7.16 -8.65 -9.15
C SER A 148 6.30 -9.23 -10.28
N TRP A 149 5.95 -8.42 -11.27
CA TRP A 149 5.21 -8.87 -12.46
C TRP A 149 6.08 -9.64 -13.43
N LEU A 150 7.38 -9.30 -13.56
CA LEU A 150 8.34 -10.07 -14.37
C LEU A 150 8.54 -11.49 -13.84
N GLU A 151 8.21 -11.74 -12.56
CA GLU A 151 8.26 -13.06 -11.92
C GLU A 151 6.97 -13.89 -12.12
N THR A 152 6.02 -13.40 -12.92
CA THR A 152 4.78 -14.11 -13.25
C THR A 152 4.90 -14.88 -14.57
N ILE A 153 3.82 -15.60 -14.93
CA ILE A 153 3.71 -16.28 -16.22
C ILE A 153 3.27 -15.35 -17.37
N GLY A 154 2.94 -14.09 -17.05
CA GLY A 154 2.47 -13.12 -18.02
C GLY A 154 3.60 -12.35 -18.70
N ASP A 155 3.31 -11.82 -19.86
CA ASP A 155 4.21 -10.94 -20.59
C ASP A 155 4.01 -9.50 -20.16
N VAL A 156 5.08 -8.85 -19.67
CA VAL A 156 5.01 -7.50 -19.13
C VAL A 156 5.37 -6.48 -20.21
N ILE A 157 4.44 -5.57 -20.48
CA ILE A 157 4.65 -4.45 -21.39
C ILE A 157 4.71 -3.16 -20.59
N VAL A 158 5.85 -2.47 -20.67
CA VAL A 158 5.99 -1.13 -20.10
C VAL A 158 5.46 -0.11 -21.10
N VAL A 159 4.35 0.54 -20.74
CA VAL A 159 3.75 1.58 -21.58
C VAL A 159 4.66 2.82 -21.58
N PRO A 160 5.15 3.26 -22.77
CA PRO A 160 6.00 4.43 -22.84
C PRO A 160 5.30 5.72 -22.39
N PRO A 161 6.04 6.70 -21.86
CA PRO A 161 5.48 8.01 -21.53
C PRO A 161 5.06 8.80 -22.77
N ASP A 162 4.30 9.86 -22.56
CA ASP A 162 4.11 10.92 -23.54
C ASP A 162 5.36 11.83 -23.63
N GLU A 163 5.28 12.86 -24.47
CA GLU A 163 6.35 13.85 -24.67
C GLU A 163 6.73 14.65 -23.39
N ASN A 164 5.82 14.69 -22.41
CA ASN A 164 6.03 15.37 -21.13
C ASN A 164 6.48 14.39 -20.02
N GLY A 165 6.71 13.13 -20.35
CA GLY A 165 7.09 12.12 -19.39
C GLY A 165 5.92 11.60 -18.53
N MET A 166 4.68 11.85 -18.91
CA MET A 166 3.47 11.41 -18.20
C MET A 166 2.93 10.09 -18.77
N VAL A 167 2.05 9.44 -18.03
CA VAL A 167 1.35 8.22 -18.51
C VAL A 167 0.52 8.56 -19.73
N SER A 168 0.79 7.88 -20.85
CA SER A 168 0.10 8.11 -22.12
C SER A 168 -1.02 7.10 -22.35
N VAL A 169 -2.25 7.60 -22.39
CA VAL A 169 -3.42 6.78 -22.76
C VAL A 169 -3.36 6.37 -24.23
N GLU A 170 -2.78 7.19 -25.11
CA GLU A 170 -2.64 6.88 -26.53
C GLU A 170 -1.63 5.75 -26.74
N ASN A 171 -0.47 5.83 -26.08
CA ASN A 171 0.51 4.74 -26.12
C ASN A 171 -0.08 3.44 -25.53
N PHE A 172 -0.87 3.52 -24.48
CA PHE A 172 -1.55 2.35 -23.92
C PHE A 172 -2.52 1.72 -24.95
N LYS A 173 -3.33 2.53 -25.65
CA LYS A 173 -4.24 2.04 -26.70
C LYS A 173 -3.53 1.38 -27.87
N TYR A 174 -2.30 1.78 -28.16
CA TYR A 174 -1.51 1.17 -29.23
C TYR A 174 -1.18 -0.30 -28.95
N TYR A 175 -1.09 -0.69 -27.67
CA TYR A 175 -0.75 -2.06 -27.26
C TYR A 175 -2.00 -2.92 -26.96
N LEU A 176 -3.20 -2.36 -27.01
CA LEU A 176 -4.48 -3.07 -26.87
C LEU A 176 -4.96 -3.62 -28.21
#